data_20b3824ef4138cea91a7532aef51aa66
#
_entry.id   20b3824ef4138cea91a7532aef51aa66
#
_cell.length_a   1.000
_cell.length_b   1.000
_cell.length_c   1.000
_cell.angle_alpha   90.00
_cell.angle_beta   90.00
_cell.angle_gamma   90.00
#
_symmetry.space_group_name_H-M   'P 1'
#
loop_
_entity.id
_entity.type
_entity.pdbx_description
1 polymer ?
#
loop_
_entity_poly.entity_id
_entity_poly.type
_entity_poly.pdbx_seq_one_letter_code
_entity_poly.pdbx_strand_id
1 'polypeptide(L)'
;MGDSLGMVLYGMKTTREVKIETMILHAKAVKKATKKSLVVFDMPYKTYKNKFLAFKNAKKVIKLTKCDAVKLEGGAQIASIIMYLVKKGVPVLGHIGLLPQTSNNFKVKGKSLHQRKKILEDAFAISNSGAFGLIIE
;
A
#
# COMPACT_ATOMS: atom_id res chain seq x y z
N MET A 1 -3.89 -7.43 4.20
CA MET A 1 -2.76 -8.38 4.07
C MET A 1 -1.48 -7.58 4.05
N GLY A 2 -0.85 -7.44 5.23
CA GLY A 2 0.24 -6.49 5.48
C GLY A 2 1.62 -7.04 5.12
N ASP A 3 2.51 -6.19 4.60
CA ASP A 3 3.90 -6.55 4.32
C ASP A 3 4.74 -6.71 5.61
N SER A 4 4.21 -6.27 6.75
CA SER A 4 4.74 -6.58 8.09
C SER A 4 4.87 -8.09 8.37
N LEU A 5 4.19 -8.95 7.59
CA LEU A 5 4.36 -10.40 7.70
C LEU A 5 5.83 -10.84 7.59
N GLY A 6 6.65 -10.11 6.84
CA GLY A 6 8.07 -10.38 6.74
C GLY A 6 8.77 -10.31 8.09
N MET A 7 8.43 -9.32 8.90
CA MET A 7 8.97 -9.16 10.24
C MET A 7 8.36 -10.18 11.22
N VAL A 8 7.03 -10.36 11.17
CA VAL A 8 6.29 -11.17 12.15
C VAL A 8 6.48 -12.68 11.94
N LEU A 9 6.49 -13.16 10.70
CA LEU A 9 6.54 -14.60 10.39
C LEU A 9 7.93 -15.08 9.97
N TYR A 10 8.75 -14.19 9.39
CA TYR A 10 10.05 -14.59 8.83
C TYR A 10 11.25 -13.97 9.53
N GLY A 11 11.03 -13.17 10.59
CA GLY A 11 12.11 -12.54 11.36
C GLY A 11 12.93 -11.52 10.56
N MET A 12 12.38 -10.99 9.47
CA MET A 12 13.04 -9.95 8.68
C MET A 12 13.18 -8.68 9.49
N LYS A 13 14.25 -7.93 9.27
CA LYS A 13 14.52 -6.69 10.03
C LYS A 13 13.57 -5.55 9.63
N THR A 14 13.09 -5.56 8.39
CA THR A 14 12.22 -4.50 7.86
C THR A 14 11.18 -5.06 6.91
N THR A 15 10.09 -4.33 6.68
CA THR A 15 9.07 -4.66 5.68
C THR A 15 9.63 -4.61 4.24
N ARG A 16 10.79 -3.95 4.04
CA ARG A 16 11.44 -3.80 2.72
C ARG A 16 11.99 -5.10 2.15
N GLU A 17 12.18 -6.11 2.99
CA GLU A 17 12.82 -7.38 2.60
C GLU A 17 11.82 -8.37 2.00
N VAL A 18 10.53 -8.16 2.27
CA VAL A 18 9.49 -9.09 1.79
C VAL A 18 9.30 -9.00 0.28
N LYS A 19 9.30 -10.17 -0.37
CA LYS A 19 9.11 -10.27 -1.82
C LYS A 19 7.62 -10.37 -2.16
N ILE A 20 7.25 -9.87 -3.34
CA ILE A 20 5.87 -9.92 -3.81
C ILE A 20 5.34 -11.35 -3.96
N GLU A 21 6.20 -12.30 -4.28
CA GLU A 21 5.85 -13.73 -4.39
C GLU A 21 5.43 -14.31 -3.05
N THR A 22 6.17 -14.00 -1.98
CA THR A 22 5.83 -14.39 -0.60
C THR A 22 4.49 -13.81 -0.19
N MET A 23 4.28 -12.51 -0.44
CA MET A 23 3.00 -11.85 -0.17
C MET A 23 1.84 -12.51 -0.93
N ILE A 24 2.03 -12.88 -2.19
CA ILE A 24 1.01 -13.55 -3.00
C ILE A 24 0.60 -14.91 -2.40
N LEU A 25 1.56 -15.71 -1.90
CA LEU A 25 1.25 -16.99 -1.25
C LEU A 25 0.34 -16.80 -0.04
N HIS A 26 0.71 -15.87 0.86
CA HIS A 26 -0.10 -15.57 2.03
C HIS A 26 -1.46 -14.96 1.68
N ALA A 27 -1.50 -14.06 0.72
CA ALA A 27 -2.74 -13.43 0.30
C ALA A 27 -3.75 -14.43 -0.29
N LYS A 28 -3.29 -15.46 -1.01
CA LYS A 28 -4.14 -16.56 -1.47
C LYS A 28 -4.77 -17.30 -0.30
N ALA A 29 -4.00 -17.61 0.76
CA ALA A 29 -4.51 -18.26 1.94
C ALA A 29 -5.56 -17.41 2.67
N VAL A 30 -5.25 -16.11 2.89
CA VAL A 30 -6.17 -15.16 3.51
C VAL A 30 -7.47 -15.04 2.69
N LYS A 31 -7.37 -14.85 1.37
CA LYS A 31 -8.55 -14.70 0.51
C LYS A 31 -9.41 -15.97 0.49
N LYS A 32 -8.78 -17.16 0.49
CA LYS A 32 -9.50 -18.43 0.57
C LYS A 32 -10.33 -18.57 1.86
N ALA A 33 -9.79 -18.07 2.99
CA ALA A 33 -10.47 -18.11 4.28
C ALA A 33 -11.51 -16.99 4.45
N THR A 34 -11.39 -15.90 3.69
CA THR A 34 -12.24 -14.70 3.82
C THR A 34 -13.48 -14.81 2.94
N LYS A 35 -14.65 -14.72 3.56
CA LYS A 35 -15.94 -14.80 2.83
C LYS A 35 -16.64 -13.47 2.64
N LYS A 36 -16.57 -12.57 3.63
CA LYS A 36 -17.33 -11.31 3.63
C LYS A 36 -16.45 -10.04 3.64
N SER A 37 -15.26 -10.10 4.24
CA SER A 37 -14.41 -8.93 4.42
C SER A 37 -13.65 -8.57 3.15
N LEU A 38 -13.45 -7.28 2.93
CA LEU A 38 -12.55 -6.75 1.92
C LEU A 38 -11.10 -7.17 2.23
N VAL A 39 -10.43 -7.75 1.25
CA VAL A 39 -9.01 -8.14 1.38
C VAL A 39 -8.16 -7.20 0.54
N VAL A 40 -7.43 -6.32 1.21
CA VAL A 40 -6.50 -5.37 0.59
C VAL A 40 -5.08 -5.95 0.67
N PHE A 41 -4.34 -5.90 -0.43
CA PHE A 41 -2.97 -6.40 -0.55
C PHE A 41 -1.98 -5.24 -0.47
N ASP A 42 -1.09 -5.25 0.53
CA ASP A 42 -0.01 -4.27 0.61
C ASP A 42 1.02 -4.54 -0.48
N MET A 43 1.21 -3.56 -1.37
CA MET A 43 2.23 -3.64 -2.40
C MET A 43 3.62 -3.50 -1.77
N PRO A 44 4.51 -4.51 -1.87
CA PRO A 44 5.82 -4.47 -1.24
C PRO A 44 6.70 -3.32 -1.75
N TYR A 45 7.65 -2.93 -0.93
CA TYR A 45 8.63 -1.89 -1.25
C TYR A 45 9.25 -2.09 -2.64
N LYS A 46 9.39 -1.00 -3.39
CA LYS A 46 9.92 -0.95 -4.78
C LYS A 46 9.05 -1.62 -5.86
N THR A 47 7.89 -2.18 -5.55
CA THR A 47 7.03 -2.83 -6.56
C THR A 47 6.15 -1.85 -7.34
N TYR A 48 6.16 -0.56 -6.96
CA TYR A 48 5.35 0.51 -7.58
C TYR A 48 6.13 1.82 -7.84
N LYS A 49 7.43 1.71 -8.22
CA LYS A 49 8.29 2.88 -8.47
C LYS A 49 7.80 3.82 -9.58
N ASN A 50 7.04 3.31 -10.54
CA ASN A 50 6.42 4.07 -11.60
C ASN A 50 5.07 3.44 -11.97
N LYS A 51 4.24 4.20 -12.71
CA LYS A 51 2.88 3.80 -13.05
C LYS A 51 2.76 2.48 -13.82
N PHE A 52 3.71 2.17 -14.70
CA PHE A 52 3.69 0.94 -15.51
C PHE A 52 4.03 -0.28 -14.67
N LEU A 53 5.08 -0.18 -13.85
CA LEU A 53 5.48 -1.24 -12.93
C LEU A 53 4.40 -1.49 -11.87
N ALA A 54 3.84 -0.41 -11.30
CA ALA A 54 2.73 -0.49 -10.36
C ALA A 54 1.53 -1.25 -10.97
N PHE A 55 1.12 -0.90 -12.17
CA PHE A 55 0.01 -1.56 -12.84
C PHE A 55 0.29 -3.02 -13.16
N LYS A 56 1.47 -3.33 -13.71
CA LYS A 56 1.90 -4.72 -13.99
C LYS A 56 1.80 -5.57 -12.73
N ASN A 57 2.35 -5.08 -11.61
CA ASN A 57 2.37 -5.82 -10.35
C ASN A 57 0.98 -5.90 -9.71
N ALA A 58 0.23 -4.82 -9.66
CA ALA A 58 -1.13 -4.82 -9.11
C ALA A 58 -2.06 -5.78 -9.89
N LYS A 59 -1.99 -5.75 -11.22
CA LYS A 59 -2.74 -6.69 -12.07
C LYS A 59 -2.34 -8.15 -11.82
N LYS A 60 -1.02 -8.44 -11.68
CA LYS A 60 -0.51 -9.77 -11.31
C LYS A 60 -1.08 -10.22 -9.97
N VAL A 61 -1.01 -9.35 -8.95
CA VAL A 61 -1.51 -9.63 -7.60
C VAL A 61 -3.00 -9.95 -7.61
N ILE A 62 -3.83 -9.05 -8.13
CA ILE A 62 -5.29 -9.24 -8.16
C ILE A 62 -5.67 -10.50 -8.93
N LYS A 63 -5.04 -10.75 -10.09
CA LYS A 63 -5.28 -11.97 -10.88
C LYS A 63 -4.99 -13.24 -10.10
N LEU A 64 -3.85 -13.29 -9.39
CA LEU A 64 -3.38 -14.50 -8.70
C LEU A 64 -4.00 -14.74 -7.33
N THR A 65 -4.33 -13.67 -6.60
CA THR A 65 -4.81 -13.74 -5.21
C THR A 65 -6.30 -13.58 -5.07
N LYS A 66 -6.94 -12.93 -6.06
CA LYS A 66 -8.33 -12.48 -6.00
C LYS A 66 -8.61 -11.48 -4.86
N CYS A 67 -7.56 -10.80 -4.36
CA CYS A 67 -7.73 -9.67 -3.46
C CYS A 67 -8.55 -8.57 -4.13
N ASP A 68 -9.27 -7.81 -3.31
CA ASP A 68 -10.26 -6.84 -3.78
C ASP A 68 -9.60 -5.49 -4.13
N ALA A 69 -8.45 -5.19 -3.53
CA ALA A 69 -7.73 -3.93 -3.74
C ALA A 69 -6.23 -4.09 -3.43
N VAL A 70 -5.46 -3.08 -3.77
CA VAL A 70 -4.05 -2.93 -3.37
C VAL A 70 -3.88 -1.71 -2.47
N LYS A 71 -2.92 -1.75 -1.53
CA LYS A 71 -2.50 -0.60 -0.72
C LYS A 71 -1.12 -0.12 -1.16
N LEU A 72 -0.96 1.20 -1.30
CA LEU A 72 0.31 1.86 -1.62
C LEU A 72 0.66 2.88 -0.54
N GLU A 73 1.92 2.86 -0.09
CA GLU A 73 2.47 3.83 0.86
C GLU A 73 3.07 5.03 0.14
N GLY A 74 2.66 6.23 0.54
CA GLY A 74 3.16 7.50 0.04
C GLY A 74 2.08 8.55 -0.06
N GLY A 75 2.50 9.81 -0.05
CA GLY A 75 1.62 10.97 -0.19
C GLY A 75 1.54 11.48 -1.64
N ALA A 76 1.60 12.80 -1.80
CA ALA A 76 1.47 13.49 -3.09
C ALA A 76 2.41 12.96 -4.18
N GLN A 77 3.61 12.47 -3.80
CA GLN A 77 4.61 11.96 -4.75
C GLN A 77 4.17 10.70 -5.50
N ILE A 78 3.20 9.93 -4.98
CA ILE A 78 2.65 8.75 -5.66
C ILE A 78 1.24 8.97 -6.22
N ALA A 79 0.69 10.17 -6.09
CA ALA A 79 -0.66 10.50 -6.54
C ALA A 79 -0.89 10.15 -8.03
N SER A 80 0.07 10.46 -8.90
CA SER A 80 -0.01 10.13 -10.33
C SER A 80 -0.01 8.62 -10.60
N ILE A 81 0.66 7.83 -9.76
CA ILE A 81 0.67 6.37 -9.84
C ILE A 81 -0.72 5.84 -9.45
N ILE A 82 -1.27 6.31 -8.33
CA ILE A 82 -2.60 5.93 -7.87
C ILE A 82 -3.66 6.28 -8.90
N MET A 83 -3.64 7.52 -9.42
CA MET A 83 -4.57 7.95 -10.47
C MET A 83 -4.51 7.02 -11.69
N TYR A 84 -3.30 6.64 -12.12
CA TYR A 84 -3.14 5.73 -13.24
C TYR A 84 -3.73 4.33 -12.96
N LEU A 85 -3.49 3.78 -11.76
CA LEU A 85 -4.04 2.49 -11.32
C LEU A 85 -5.57 2.52 -11.31
N VAL A 86 -6.16 3.55 -10.69
CA VAL A 86 -7.61 3.73 -10.59
C VAL A 86 -8.24 3.87 -11.98
N LYS A 87 -7.66 4.69 -12.88
CA LYS A 87 -8.11 4.79 -14.29
C LYS A 87 -8.04 3.48 -15.05
N LYS A 88 -7.19 2.54 -14.62
CA LYS A 88 -7.08 1.18 -15.18
C LYS A 88 -7.96 0.14 -14.46
N GLY A 89 -8.87 0.59 -13.59
CA GLY A 89 -9.80 -0.28 -12.87
C GLY A 89 -9.19 -1.04 -11.69
N VAL A 90 -8.05 -0.59 -11.16
CA VAL A 90 -7.45 -1.18 -9.96
C VAL A 90 -7.89 -0.37 -8.74
N PRO A 91 -8.66 -0.95 -7.80
CA PRO A 91 -9.03 -0.27 -6.56
C PRO A 91 -7.78 -0.07 -5.68
N VAL A 92 -7.57 1.16 -5.20
CA VAL A 92 -6.40 1.53 -4.40
C VAL A 92 -6.80 2.11 -3.06
N LEU A 93 -6.20 1.57 -1.99
CA LEU A 93 -6.17 2.16 -0.65
C LEU A 93 -4.86 2.94 -0.50
N GLY A 94 -4.94 4.21 -0.15
CA GLY A 94 -3.75 5.02 0.16
C GLY A 94 -3.25 4.77 1.59
N HIS A 95 -1.97 5.07 1.84
CA HIS A 95 -1.39 5.05 3.17
C HIS A 95 -0.40 6.20 3.32
N ILE A 96 -0.68 7.10 4.27
CA ILE A 96 0.11 8.30 4.56
C ILE A 96 0.46 8.39 6.05
N GLY A 97 1.25 9.37 6.42
CA GLY A 97 1.72 9.60 7.79
C GLY A 97 3.03 8.89 8.06
N LEU A 98 3.04 7.91 8.94
CA LEU A 98 4.18 7.02 9.11
C LEU A 98 4.17 5.97 8.00
N LEU A 99 5.29 5.84 7.30
CA LEU A 99 5.43 4.95 6.15
C LEU A 99 6.54 3.92 6.43
N PRO A 100 6.23 2.72 6.90
CA PRO A 100 7.23 1.70 7.26
C PRO A 100 8.21 1.35 6.14
N GLN A 101 7.76 1.40 4.89
CA GLN A 101 8.61 1.10 3.74
C GLN A 101 9.69 2.15 3.46
N THR A 102 9.52 3.38 3.93
CA THR A 102 10.47 4.49 3.65
C THR A 102 11.02 5.14 4.91
N SER A 103 10.36 4.99 6.05
CA SER A 103 10.81 5.55 7.33
C SER A 103 11.86 4.67 7.99
N ASN A 104 12.90 5.31 8.53
CA ASN A 104 13.84 4.68 9.47
C ASN A 104 13.50 5.08 10.93
N ASN A 105 12.48 5.89 11.14
CA ASN A 105 12.11 6.43 12.44
C ASN A 105 10.60 6.30 12.65
N PHE A 106 10.24 5.39 13.54
CA PHE A 106 8.87 5.04 13.89
C PHE A 106 8.27 5.94 14.98
N LYS A 107 8.55 7.25 14.90
CA LYS A 107 7.95 8.23 15.80
C LYS A 107 6.60 8.72 15.28
N VAL A 108 5.69 9.01 16.20
CA VAL A 108 4.40 9.63 15.89
C VAL A 108 4.57 10.85 14.99
N LYS A 109 3.81 10.90 13.92
CA LYS A 109 3.75 12.00 12.96
C LYS A 109 2.63 13.01 13.34
N GLY A 110 2.65 14.19 12.72
CA GLY A 110 1.61 15.20 12.95
C GLY A 110 1.73 16.01 14.24
N LYS A 111 2.87 15.94 14.96
CA LYS A 111 3.06 16.73 16.20
C LYS A 111 3.19 18.22 15.95
N SER A 112 3.90 18.65 14.90
CA SER A 112 4.05 20.05 14.53
C SER A 112 3.00 20.49 13.51
N LEU A 113 2.73 21.80 13.43
CA LEU A 113 1.85 22.38 12.41
C LEU A 113 2.30 22.04 10.99
N HIS A 114 3.60 22.07 10.73
CA HIS A 114 4.18 21.71 9.45
C HIS A 114 3.87 20.23 9.08
N GLN A 115 4.05 19.31 10.03
CA GLN A 115 3.71 17.90 9.81
C GLN A 115 2.22 17.68 9.55
N ARG A 116 1.34 18.38 10.30
CA ARG A 116 -0.12 18.31 10.08
C ARG A 116 -0.50 18.80 8.71
N LYS A 117 0.04 19.96 8.28
CA LYS A 117 -0.17 20.51 6.94
C LYS A 117 0.24 19.50 5.86
N LYS A 118 1.42 18.90 6.01
CA LYS A 118 1.91 17.88 5.06
C LYS A 118 1.00 16.66 4.98
N ILE A 119 0.52 16.14 6.12
CA ILE A 119 -0.42 15.01 6.15
C ILE A 119 -1.73 15.36 5.44
N LEU A 120 -2.25 16.58 5.64
CA LEU A 120 -3.46 17.04 4.96
C LEU A 120 -3.24 17.18 3.45
N GLU A 121 -2.13 17.77 3.01
CA GLU A 121 -1.76 17.87 1.59
C GLU A 121 -1.67 16.48 0.94
N ASP A 122 -1.03 15.52 1.62
CA ASP A 122 -0.93 14.15 1.16
C ASP A 122 -2.31 13.48 1.09
N ALA A 123 -3.17 13.68 2.10
CA ALA A 123 -4.53 13.15 2.12
C ALA A 123 -5.36 13.67 0.94
N PHE A 124 -5.32 14.98 0.68
CA PHE A 124 -6.01 15.57 -0.48
C PHE A 124 -5.47 15.05 -1.81
N ALA A 125 -4.15 14.93 -1.95
CA ALA A 125 -3.54 14.42 -3.17
C ALA A 125 -3.97 12.97 -3.46
N ILE A 126 -3.99 12.12 -2.44
CA ILE A 126 -4.40 10.71 -2.56
C ILE A 126 -5.90 10.60 -2.86
N SER A 127 -6.74 11.36 -2.14
CA SER A 127 -8.18 11.40 -2.39
C SER A 127 -8.50 11.84 -3.82
N ASN A 128 -7.91 12.94 -4.27
CA ASN A 128 -8.08 13.47 -5.64
C ASN A 128 -7.55 12.53 -6.73
N SER A 129 -6.69 11.57 -6.37
CA SER A 129 -6.22 10.53 -7.28
C SER A 129 -7.22 9.38 -7.47
N GLY A 130 -8.34 9.39 -6.75
CA GLY A 130 -9.40 8.40 -6.82
C GLY A 130 -9.18 7.16 -5.95
N ALA A 131 -8.30 7.21 -4.96
CA ALA A 131 -8.22 6.16 -3.95
C ALA A 131 -9.58 6.04 -3.23
N PHE A 132 -10.05 4.81 -3.00
CA PHE A 132 -11.36 4.59 -2.36
C PHE A 132 -11.33 4.76 -0.85
N GLY A 133 -10.14 4.86 -0.26
CA GLY A 133 -9.93 5.06 1.17
C GLY A 133 -8.47 5.41 1.46
N LEU A 134 -8.22 5.77 2.71
CA LEU A 134 -6.93 6.24 3.18
C LEU A 134 -6.65 5.72 4.59
N ILE A 135 -5.45 5.17 4.81
CA ILE A 135 -4.90 4.90 6.13
C ILE A 135 -4.01 6.07 6.51
N ILE A 136 -4.12 6.54 7.75
CA ILE A 136 -3.26 7.53 8.37
C ILE A 136 -2.61 6.87 9.59
N GLU A 137 -1.32 6.61 9.53
CA GLU A 137 -0.54 5.99 10.60
C GLU A 137 0.31 7.01 11.37
#